data_83470c949adc16bd37e5a4b3fc2ed60f
#
_entry.id   83470c949adc16bd37e5a4b3fc2ed60f
#
_cell.length_a   1.000
_cell.length_b   1.000
_cell.length_c   1.000
_cell.angle_alpha   90.00
_cell.angle_beta   90.00
_cell.angle_gamma   90.00
#
_symmetry.space_group_name_H-M   'P 1'
#
loop_
_entity.id
_entity.type
_entity.pdbx_description
1 polymer ?
#
loop_
_entity_poly.entity_id
_entity_poly.type
_entity_poly.pdbx_seq_one_letter_code
_entity_poly.pdbx_strand_id
1 'polypeptide(L)'
;MIYLKTDEEIELMRAANQLVGKTLGELAKHIAPGVNTLQLDKIAEEFIRDNGAVPAFLGYGGFPNSICASVNKQVVHGIPSLKTILKEGDVISVDCGTVLNGFVGDSAYTFCVGEVDPKVKALLKTTKESLYLGIQHAIEGKRLGDISHAIQFYCESKGYSVVRELVGHGIGRKMHEEPEVPNYGRPGCGPLLRSGMCICIEPMINMGSKNVAFEKDGWTVRTKDRKCSAHFEHCIAIRPEGPQILSSFEFLEEVLGNNAI
;
A
#
# COMPACT_ATOMS: atom_id res chain seq x y z
N MET A 1 14.03 16.78 5.20
CA MET A 1 15.41 16.20 5.25
C MET A 1 15.28 14.68 5.22
N ILE A 2 16.01 14.00 4.33
CA ILE A 2 16.01 12.54 4.23
C ILE A 2 16.88 11.95 5.33
N TYR A 3 16.33 11.07 6.16
CA TYR A 3 17.05 10.38 7.23
C TYR A 3 17.50 9.00 6.73
N LEU A 4 18.80 8.73 6.88
CA LEU A 4 19.37 7.41 6.61
C LEU A 4 19.32 6.59 7.90
N LYS A 5 18.70 5.41 7.85
CA LYS A 5 18.56 4.48 8.96
C LYS A 5 19.81 3.60 9.09
N THR A 6 20.19 3.29 10.33
CA THR A 6 21.24 2.31 10.60
C THR A 6 20.71 0.91 10.34
N ASP A 7 21.61 -0.08 10.34
CA ASP A 7 21.20 -1.49 10.16
C ASP A 7 20.28 -1.97 11.29
N GLU A 8 20.56 -1.55 12.53
CA GLU A 8 19.72 -1.87 13.68
C GLU A 8 18.33 -1.24 13.57
N GLU A 9 18.26 0.02 13.10
CA GLU A 9 16.97 0.69 12.87
C GLU A 9 16.17 0.02 11.76
N ILE A 10 16.83 -0.44 10.68
CA ILE A 10 16.18 -1.18 9.60
C ILE A 10 15.60 -2.50 10.12
N GLU A 11 16.28 -3.21 11.02
CA GLU A 11 15.74 -4.44 11.62
C GLU A 11 14.54 -4.17 12.54
N LEU A 12 14.52 -3.06 13.27
CA LEU A 12 13.33 -2.64 14.02
C LEU A 12 12.16 -2.29 13.09
N MET A 13 12.43 -1.61 11.97
CA MET A 13 11.44 -1.34 10.93
C MET A 13 10.95 -2.63 10.28
N ARG A 14 11.83 -3.60 10.04
CA ARG A 14 11.44 -4.92 9.54
C ARG A 14 10.43 -5.58 10.48
N ALA A 15 10.68 -5.58 11.79
CA ALA A 15 9.76 -6.15 12.76
C ALA A 15 8.36 -5.51 12.68
N ALA A 16 8.28 -4.19 12.57
CA ALA A 16 7.01 -3.47 12.39
C ALA A 16 6.33 -3.86 11.08
N ASN A 17 7.07 -3.90 9.97
CA ASN A 17 6.55 -4.24 8.64
C ASN A 17 6.10 -5.71 8.53
N GLN A 18 6.80 -6.64 9.18
CA GLN A 18 6.37 -8.04 9.25
C GLN A 18 5.06 -8.19 10.03
N LEU A 19 4.83 -7.37 11.05
CA LEU A 19 3.55 -7.36 11.76
C LEU A 19 2.43 -6.82 10.87
N VAL A 20 2.68 -5.82 10.02
CA VAL A 20 1.70 -5.38 9.01
C VAL A 20 1.33 -6.55 8.10
N GLY A 21 2.32 -7.27 7.55
CA GLY A 21 2.06 -8.43 6.70
C GLY A 21 1.22 -9.50 7.39
N LYS A 22 1.50 -9.81 8.68
CA LYS A 22 0.70 -10.74 9.50
C LYS A 22 -0.71 -10.24 9.71
N THR A 23 -0.90 -8.92 9.94
CA THR A 23 -2.22 -8.30 10.09
C THR A 23 -3.04 -8.44 8.80
N LEU A 24 -2.43 -8.16 7.63
CA LEU A 24 -3.07 -8.38 6.34
C LEU A 24 -3.41 -9.87 6.11
N GLY A 25 -2.55 -10.78 6.56
CA GLY A 25 -2.80 -12.23 6.55
C GLY A 25 -3.98 -12.63 7.44
N GLU A 26 -4.12 -12.03 8.63
CA GLU A 26 -5.29 -12.25 9.48
C GLU A 26 -6.56 -11.74 8.80
N LEU A 27 -6.53 -10.53 8.22
CA LEU A 27 -7.67 -9.96 7.51
C LEU A 27 -8.08 -10.78 6.28
N ALA A 28 -7.12 -11.38 5.57
CA ALA A 28 -7.40 -12.26 4.43
C ALA A 28 -8.36 -13.40 4.76
N LYS A 29 -8.34 -13.92 6.00
CA LYS A 29 -9.24 -14.99 6.47
C LYS A 29 -10.70 -14.52 6.59
N HIS A 30 -10.91 -13.22 6.70
CA HIS A 30 -12.21 -12.62 6.99
C HIS A 30 -12.83 -11.86 5.81
N ILE A 31 -12.06 -11.59 4.74
CA ILE A 31 -12.56 -10.89 3.56
C ILE A 31 -13.45 -11.82 2.74
N ALA A 32 -14.78 -11.62 2.86
CA ALA A 32 -15.80 -12.41 2.18
C ALA A 32 -17.05 -11.57 1.92
N PRO A 33 -17.93 -12.00 0.98
CA PRO A 33 -19.24 -11.36 0.81
C PRO A 33 -20.05 -11.36 2.12
N GLY A 34 -20.69 -10.22 2.43
CA GLY A 34 -21.48 -10.02 3.65
C GLY A 34 -20.71 -9.40 4.82
N VAL A 35 -19.40 -9.37 4.80
CA VAL A 35 -18.57 -8.70 5.83
C VAL A 35 -18.60 -7.20 5.58
N ASN A 36 -18.73 -6.39 6.64
CA ASN A 36 -18.58 -4.95 6.53
C ASN A 36 -17.16 -4.51 6.88
N THR A 37 -16.74 -3.37 6.34
CA THR A 37 -15.35 -2.90 6.48
C THR A 37 -14.99 -2.50 7.92
N LEU A 38 -15.97 -2.12 8.77
CA LEU A 38 -15.71 -1.85 10.18
C LEU A 38 -15.39 -3.11 10.99
N GLN A 39 -15.92 -4.29 10.58
CA GLN A 39 -15.52 -5.57 11.17
C GLN A 39 -14.05 -5.86 10.91
N LEU A 40 -13.58 -5.62 9.66
CA LEU A 40 -12.17 -5.78 9.32
C LEU A 40 -11.27 -4.83 10.12
N ASP A 41 -11.68 -3.59 10.28
CA ASP A 41 -10.96 -2.60 11.10
C ASP A 41 -10.77 -3.05 12.56
N LYS A 42 -11.84 -3.57 13.18
CA LYS A 42 -11.77 -4.09 14.56
C LYS A 42 -10.85 -5.29 14.69
N ILE A 43 -10.90 -6.22 13.73
CA ILE A 43 -10.01 -7.39 13.70
C ILE A 43 -8.55 -6.93 13.57
N ALA A 44 -8.28 -5.97 12.69
CA ALA A 44 -6.93 -5.42 12.52
C ALA A 44 -6.42 -4.75 13.81
N GLU A 45 -7.23 -3.89 14.41
CA GLU A 45 -6.87 -3.19 15.65
C GLU A 45 -6.56 -4.18 16.78
N GLU A 46 -7.44 -5.17 17.01
CA GLU A 46 -7.26 -6.20 18.03
C GLU A 46 -5.97 -6.98 17.77
N PHE A 47 -5.78 -7.48 16.55
CA PHE A 47 -4.59 -8.24 16.18
C PHE A 47 -3.29 -7.45 16.38
N ILE A 48 -3.25 -6.18 15.97
CA ILE A 48 -2.08 -5.32 16.14
C ILE A 48 -1.76 -5.14 17.63
N ARG A 49 -2.77 -4.86 18.47
CA ARG A 49 -2.59 -4.65 19.91
C ARG A 49 -2.17 -5.92 20.65
N ASP A 50 -2.74 -7.06 20.28
CA ASP A 50 -2.39 -8.36 20.86
C ASP A 50 -0.95 -8.76 20.56
N ASN A 51 -0.37 -8.23 19.47
CA ASN A 51 1.04 -8.40 19.12
C ASN A 51 1.95 -7.28 19.66
N GLY A 52 1.49 -6.48 20.62
CA GLY A 52 2.29 -5.49 21.35
C GLY A 52 2.61 -4.21 20.58
N ALA A 53 1.88 -3.94 19.50
CA ALA A 53 2.02 -2.74 18.68
C ALA A 53 0.80 -1.80 18.81
N VAL A 54 0.88 -0.65 18.15
CA VAL A 54 -0.21 0.32 18.07
C VAL A 54 -0.56 0.52 16.59
N PRO A 55 -1.87 0.57 16.23
CA PRO A 55 -2.29 0.96 14.88
C PRO A 55 -1.76 2.35 14.54
N ALA A 56 -1.03 2.47 13.42
CA ALA A 56 -0.35 3.71 13.06
C ALA A 56 -1.30 4.77 12.49
N PHE A 57 -2.42 4.34 11.88
CA PHE A 57 -3.38 5.26 11.25
C PHE A 57 -4.40 5.83 12.23
N LEU A 58 -4.72 5.11 13.31
CA LEU A 58 -5.73 5.56 14.29
C LEU A 58 -5.33 6.89 14.94
N GLY A 59 -6.07 7.94 14.64
CA GLY A 59 -5.82 9.31 15.12
C GLY A 59 -4.76 10.08 14.32
N TYR A 60 -4.06 9.46 13.36
CA TYR A 60 -3.08 10.13 12.53
C TYR A 60 -3.77 11.19 11.63
N GLY A 61 -3.39 12.46 11.81
CA GLY A 61 -4.05 13.57 11.13
C GLY A 61 -5.57 13.66 11.38
N GLY A 62 -6.09 12.94 12.38
CA GLY A 62 -7.52 12.85 12.67
C GLY A 62 -8.24 11.70 11.96
N PHE A 63 -7.53 10.77 11.32
CA PHE A 63 -8.13 9.57 10.72
C PHE A 63 -8.79 8.70 11.81
N PRO A 64 -10.05 8.28 11.64
CA PRO A 64 -10.83 7.73 12.74
C PRO A 64 -10.62 6.23 13.02
N ASN A 65 -9.90 5.51 12.15
CA ASN A 65 -9.84 4.04 12.15
C ASN A 65 -8.39 3.52 12.12
N SER A 66 -8.22 2.23 12.33
CA SER A 66 -6.93 1.55 12.41
C SER A 66 -6.38 1.13 11.04
N ILE A 67 -7.25 0.94 10.04
CA ILE A 67 -6.91 0.64 8.64
C ILE A 67 -7.66 1.55 7.69
N CYS A 68 -7.14 1.70 6.46
CA CYS A 68 -7.92 2.18 5.34
C CYS A 68 -8.55 0.98 4.61
N ALA A 69 -9.84 1.08 4.26
CA ALA A 69 -10.59 0.03 3.58
C ALA A 69 -11.31 0.59 2.34
N SER A 70 -10.64 0.54 1.20
CA SER A 70 -11.07 1.21 -0.03
C SER A 70 -11.66 0.22 -1.02
N VAL A 71 -12.98 0.34 -1.30
CA VAL A 71 -13.73 -0.63 -2.11
C VAL A 71 -13.93 -0.13 -3.54
N ASN A 72 -13.62 -0.97 -4.52
CA ASN A 72 -13.85 -0.78 -5.96
C ASN A 72 -13.27 0.54 -6.51
N LYS A 73 -14.13 1.58 -6.58
CA LYS A 73 -13.78 2.91 -7.10
C LYS A 73 -13.03 3.79 -6.10
N GLN A 74 -12.95 3.39 -4.85
CA GLN A 74 -12.13 4.07 -3.86
C GLN A 74 -10.66 3.72 -4.12
N VAL A 75 -9.83 4.74 -4.21
CA VAL A 75 -8.39 4.59 -4.49
C VAL A 75 -7.67 4.25 -3.20
N VAL A 76 -7.77 5.16 -2.21
CA VAL A 76 -7.16 5.04 -0.87
C VAL A 76 -8.00 5.78 0.18
N HIS A 77 -7.62 5.63 1.43
CA HIS A 77 -8.16 6.31 2.61
C HIS A 77 -9.67 6.09 2.81
N GLY A 78 -10.20 4.98 2.31
CA GLY A 78 -11.58 4.59 2.58
C GLY A 78 -11.79 4.37 4.06
N ILE A 79 -12.75 5.11 4.66
CA ILE A 79 -13.07 4.98 6.10
C ILE A 79 -13.89 3.71 6.33
N PRO A 80 -13.44 2.78 7.17
CA PRO A 80 -14.21 1.60 7.58
C PRO A 80 -15.59 1.95 8.12
N SER A 81 -16.63 1.23 7.68
CA SER A 81 -18.01 1.54 8.01
C SER A 81 -18.90 0.29 8.10
N LEU A 82 -19.86 0.29 9.02
CA LEU A 82 -20.95 -0.70 9.08
C LEU A 82 -21.80 -0.72 7.80
N LYS A 83 -21.85 0.40 7.06
CA LYS A 83 -22.67 0.54 5.85
C LYS A 83 -21.97 0.01 4.60
N THR A 84 -20.65 -0.15 4.63
CA THR A 84 -19.86 -0.67 3.51
C THR A 84 -19.74 -2.18 3.67
N ILE A 85 -20.71 -2.91 3.09
CA ILE A 85 -20.77 -4.37 3.11
C ILE A 85 -20.18 -4.89 1.80
N LEU A 86 -19.18 -5.78 1.91
CA LEU A 86 -18.53 -6.43 0.78
C LEU A 86 -19.50 -7.37 0.06
N LYS A 87 -19.42 -7.41 -1.25
CA LYS A 87 -20.26 -8.22 -2.12
C LYS A 87 -19.39 -9.09 -3.02
N GLU A 88 -19.97 -10.18 -3.51
CA GLU A 88 -19.38 -11.00 -4.57
C GLU A 88 -18.99 -10.13 -5.76
N GLY A 89 -17.75 -10.25 -6.23
CA GLY A 89 -17.21 -9.47 -7.34
C GLY A 89 -16.58 -8.14 -6.96
N ASP A 90 -16.64 -7.70 -5.69
CA ASP A 90 -15.94 -6.52 -5.22
C ASP A 90 -14.42 -6.76 -5.15
N VAL A 91 -13.67 -5.67 -5.18
CA VAL A 91 -12.28 -5.63 -4.74
C VAL A 91 -12.15 -4.64 -3.60
N ILE A 92 -11.26 -4.94 -2.65
CA ILE A 92 -10.98 -4.06 -1.52
C ILE A 92 -9.47 -3.90 -1.35
N SER A 93 -8.99 -2.66 -1.41
CA SER A 93 -7.64 -2.30 -1.00
C SER A 93 -7.65 -2.06 0.50
N VAL A 94 -6.93 -2.89 1.23
CA VAL A 94 -6.67 -2.71 2.66
C VAL A 94 -5.26 -2.21 2.82
N ASP A 95 -5.14 -1.07 3.47
CA ASP A 95 -3.89 -0.42 3.82
C ASP A 95 -3.79 -0.36 5.34
N CYS A 96 -2.66 -0.79 5.88
CA CYS A 96 -2.46 -1.03 7.30
C CYS A 96 -1.06 -0.60 7.74
N GLY A 97 -1.01 0.21 8.80
CA GLY A 97 0.23 0.61 9.43
C GLY A 97 0.32 0.20 10.91
N THR A 98 1.52 -0.12 11.37
CA THR A 98 1.81 -0.44 12.77
C THR A 98 2.92 0.42 13.34
N VAL A 99 2.86 0.73 14.62
CA VAL A 99 3.99 1.30 15.38
C VAL A 99 4.49 0.24 16.35
N LEU A 100 5.70 -0.24 16.14
CA LEU A 100 6.35 -1.23 16.99
C LEU A 100 7.78 -0.78 17.32
N ASN A 101 8.16 -0.81 18.60
CA ASN A 101 9.49 -0.40 19.06
C ASN A 101 9.91 1.03 18.61
N GLY A 102 8.94 1.93 18.44
CA GLY A 102 9.17 3.32 18.04
C GLY A 102 9.42 3.52 16.53
N PHE A 103 9.20 2.50 15.71
CA PHE A 103 9.25 2.56 14.25
C PHE A 103 7.92 2.20 13.63
N VAL A 104 7.68 2.75 12.45
CA VAL A 104 6.45 2.53 11.68
C VAL A 104 6.69 1.47 10.61
N GLY A 105 5.75 0.53 10.49
CA GLY A 105 5.60 -0.35 9.34
C GLY A 105 4.36 0.02 8.56
N ASP A 106 4.39 -0.17 7.24
CA ASP A 106 3.32 0.22 6.32
C ASP A 106 3.25 -0.73 5.13
N SER A 107 2.04 -1.12 4.73
CA SER A 107 1.83 -1.93 3.53
C SER A 107 0.36 -2.02 3.14
N ALA A 108 0.09 -2.10 1.85
CA ALA A 108 -1.26 -2.25 1.31
C ALA A 108 -1.37 -3.40 0.31
N TYR A 109 -2.53 -4.04 0.31
CA TYR A 109 -2.88 -5.10 -0.64
C TYR A 109 -4.33 -4.99 -1.10
N THR A 110 -4.57 -5.24 -2.40
CA THR A 110 -5.93 -5.29 -2.95
C THR A 110 -6.40 -6.73 -3.06
N PHE A 111 -7.46 -7.06 -2.32
CA PHE A 111 -8.08 -8.38 -2.24
C PHE A 111 -9.26 -8.51 -3.20
N CYS A 112 -9.45 -9.70 -3.76
CA CYS A 112 -10.69 -10.09 -4.44
C CYS A 112 -11.71 -10.58 -3.41
N VAL A 113 -12.97 -10.20 -3.59
CA VAL A 113 -14.10 -10.69 -2.77
C VAL A 113 -14.90 -11.68 -3.61
N GLY A 114 -14.65 -12.97 -3.42
CA GLY A 114 -15.21 -14.03 -4.27
C GLY A 114 -14.71 -13.96 -5.71
N GLU A 115 -15.57 -14.26 -6.68
CA GLU A 115 -15.23 -14.23 -8.10
C GLU A 115 -15.33 -12.82 -8.68
N VAL A 116 -14.20 -12.29 -9.15
CA VAL A 116 -14.06 -10.93 -9.66
C VAL A 116 -13.90 -10.96 -11.19
N ASP A 117 -14.43 -9.94 -11.88
CA ASP A 117 -14.29 -9.76 -13.32
C ASP A 117 -12.82 -9.91 -13.76
N PRO A 118 -12.52 -10.72 -14.77
CA PRO A 118 -11.15 -10.92 -15.27
C PRO A 118 -10.41 -9.63 -15.64
N LYS A 119 -11.12 -8.58 -16.08
CA LYS A 119 -10.51 -7.26 -16.36
C LYS A 119 -10.06 -6.57 -15.09
N VAL A 120 -10.79 -6.75 -13.98
CA VAL A 120 -10.40 -6.21 -12.68
C VAL A 120 -9.23 -7.01 -12.12
N LYS A 121 -9.25 -8.35 -12.20
CA LYS A 121 -8.09 -9.19 -11.83
C LYS A 121 -6.83 -8.80 -12.63
N ALA A 122 -6.95 -8.47 -13.91
CA ALA A 122 -5.83 -7.99 -14.73
C ALA A 122 -5.29 -6.63 -14.26
N LEU A 123 -6.15 -5.70 -13.79
CA LEU A 123 -5.73 -4.46 -13.15
C LEU A 123 -4.92 -4.74 -11.88
N LEU A 124 -5.43 -5.59 -10.98
CA LEU A 124 -4.76 -5.93 -9.72
C LEU A 124 -3.38 -6.53 -10.01
N LYS A 125 -3.31 -7.51 -10.90
CA LYS A 125 -2.05 -8.14 -11.30
C LYS A 125 -1.06 -7.12 -11.87
N THR A 126 -1.50 -6.25 -12.78
CA THR A 126 -0.64 -5.21 -13.36
C THR A 126 -0.13 -4.24 -12.29
N THR A 127 -0.98 -3.86 -11.33
CA THR A 127 -0.59 -2.96 -10.24
C THR A 127 0.47 -3.61 -9.35
N LYS A 128 0.27 -4.86 -8.94
CA LYS A 128 1.24 -5.61 -8.14
C LYS A 128 2.57 -5.82 -8.89
N GLU A 129 2.51 -6.21 -10.16
CA GLU A 129 3.71 -6.35 -10.99
C GLU A 129 4.47 -5.02 -11.13
N SER A 130 3.75 -3.89 -11.28
CA SER A 130 4.36 -2.57 -11.36
C SER A 130 5.10 -2.18 -10.08
N LEU A 131 4.59 -2.56 -8.91
CA LEU A 131 5.26 -2.37 -7.63
C LEU A 131 6.62 -3.06 -7.62
N TYR A 132 6.68 -4.35 -7.98
CA TYR A 132 7.94 -5.09 -8.01
C TYR A 132 8.91 -4.58 -9.07
N LEU A 133 8.40 -4.14 -10.24
CA LEU A 133 9.24 -3.47 -11.24
C LEU A 133 9.83 -2.16 -10.70
N GLY A 134 9.03 -1.36 -9.99
CA GLY A 134 9.53 -0.16 -9.31
C GLY A 134 10.62 -0.50 -8.29
N ILE A 135 10.39 -1.51 -7.44
CA ILE A 135 11.36 -1.96 -6.43
C ILE A 135 12.69 -2.36 -7.07
N GLN A 136 12.68 -3.06 -8.21
CA GLN A 136 13.91 -3.44 -8.93
C GLN A 136 14.76 -2.24 -9.36
N HIS A 137 14.16 -1.05 -9.50
CA HIS A 137 14.87 0.19 -9.81
C HIS A 137 15.34 0.96 -8.58
N ALA A 138 15.00 0.51 -7.36
CA ALA A 138 15.38 1.14 -6.10
C ALA A 138 16.82 0.80 -5.70
N ILE A 139 17.79 1.12 -6.57
CA ILE A 139 19.21 0.76 -6.46
C ILE A 139 20.00 1.99 -5.99
N GLU A 140 20.93 1.79 -5.05
CA GLU A 140 21.84 2.86 -4.60
C GLU A 140 22.57 3.50 -5.80
N GLY A 141 22.66 4.82 -5.78
CA GLY A 141 23.26 5.61 -6.87
C GLY A 141 22.34 5.93 -8.04
N LYS A 142 21.18 5.27 -8.14
CA LYS A 142 20.11 5.69 -9.06
C LYS A 142 19.26 6.81 -8.47
N ARG A 143 18.30 7.30 -9.22
CA ARG A 143 17.42 8.37 -8.78
C ARG A 143 15.99 7.85 -8.59
N LEU A 144 15.26 8.50 -7.70
CA LEU A 144 13.89 8.14 -7.37
C LEU A 144 12.96 8.11 -8.60
N GLY A 145 13.18 9.00 -9.58
CA GLY A 145 12.44 9.01 -10.83
C GLY A 145 12.62 7.75 -11.70
N ASP A 146 13.65 6.93 -11.44
CA ASP A 146 13.82 5.65 -12.13
C ASP A 146 12.75 4.64 -11.65
N ILE A 147 12.44 4.64 -10.34
CA ILE A 147 11.34 3.87 -9.74
C ILE A 147 10.01 4.34 -10.33
N SER A 148 9.75 5.63 -10.23
CA SER A 148 8.52 6.28 -10.69
C SER A 148 8.22 5.99 -12.16
N HIS A 149 9.25 6.09 -13.00
CA HIS A 149 9.11 5.84 -14.44
C HIS A 149 8.80 4.38 -14.77
N ALA A 150 9.46 3.44 -14.08
CA ALA A 150 9.24 2.01 -14.28
C ALA A 150 7.77 1.63 -14.01
N ILE A 151 7.21 2.12 -12.90
CA ILE A 151 5.79 1.92 -12.53
C ILE A 151 4.88 2.52 -13.60
N GLN A 152 5.07 3.81 -13.92
CA GLN A 152 4.23 4.52 -14.89
C GLN A 152 4.25 3.86 -16.25
N PHE A 153 5.44 3.62 -16.79
CA PHE A 153 5.60 3.04 -18.13
C PHE A 153 4.91 1.69 -18.25
N TYR A 154 5.08 0.84 -17.24
CA TYR A 154 4.46 -0.48 -17.25
C TYR A 154 2.93 -0.40 -17.20
N CYS A 155 2.35 0.35 -16.28
CA CYS A 155 0.90 0.47 -16.14
C CYS A 155 0.24 1.13 -17.36
N GLU A 156 0.82 2.23 -17.86
CA GLU A 156 0.29 2.95 -19.02
C GLU A 156 0.41 2.10 -20.32
N SER A 157 1.46 1.27 -20.47
CA SER A 157 1.60 0.33 -21.60
C SER A 157 0.50 -0.74 -21.62
N LYS A 158 -0.10 -1.05 -20.47
CA LYS A 158 -1.25 -1.97 -20.31
C LYS A 158 -2.60 -1.27 -20.43
N GLY A 159 -2.62 0.05 -20.67
CA GLY A 159 -3.84 0.84 -20.84
C GLY A 159 -4.47 1.33 -19.54
N TYR A 160 -3.76 1.24 -18.41
CA TYR A 160 -4.18 1.77 -17.12
C TYR A 160 -3.62 3.16 -16.86
N SER A 161 -4.14 3.85 -15.85
CA SER A 161 -3.72 5.20 -15.51
C SER A 161 -3.17 5.28 -14.09
N VAL A 162 -2.03 5.98 -13.94
CA VAL A 162 -1.40 6.21 -12.63
C VAL A 162 -2.01 7.45 -11.97
N VAL A 163 -2.42 7.32 -10.71
CA VAL A 163 -2.85 8.44 -9.86
C VAL A 163 -1.68 9.36 -9.60
N ARG A 164 -1.92 10.68 -9.57
CA ARG A 164 -0.87 11.70 -9.47
C ARG A 164 -0.97 12.60 -8.25
N GLU A 165 -2.15 12.65 -7.66
CA GLU A 165 -2.46 13.49 -6.49
C GLU A 165 -1.98 12.90 -5.18
N LEU A 166 -1.62 11.62 -5.20
CA LEU A 166 -1.15 10.84 -4.06
C LEU A 166 0.13 10.09 -4.46
N VAL A 167 1.04 9.97 -3.53
CA VAL A 167 2.39 9.46 -3.76
C VAL A 167 2.86 8.67 -2.55
N GLY A 168 3.80 7.78 -2.74
CA GLY A 168 4.53 7.12 -1.68
C GLY A 168 5.46 8.07 -0.93
N HIS A 169 6.10 7.59 0.09
CA HIS A 169 6.84 8.44 1.04
C HIS A 169 8.04 7.75 1.67
N GLY A 170 8.94 8.54 2.23
CA GLY A 170 9.91 8.05 3.19
C GLY A 170 9.19 7.62 4.48
N ILE A 171 9.77 6.69 5.22
CA ILE A 171 9.19 6.16 6.45
C ILE A 171 10.27 5.84 7.48
N GLY A 172 9.91 5.85 8.77
CA GLY A 172 10.85 5.54 9.83
C GLY A 172 10.21 5.64 11.20
N ARG A 173 10.60 6.65 11.98
CA ARG A 173 9.94 6.96 13.26
C ARG A 173 8.62 7.70 13.07
N LYS A 174 8.45 8.33 11.89
CA LYS A 174 7.19 8.95 11.48
C LYS A 174 6.61 8.17 10.30
N MET A 175 5.29 8.18 10.19
CA MET A 175 4.56 7.61 9.07
C MET A 175 5.04 8.21 7.74
N HIS A 176 5.01 9.52 7.62
CA HIS A 176 5.46 10.23 6.44
C HIS A 176 6.75 10.99 6.74
N GLU A 177 7.83 10.57 6.08
CA GLU A 177 9.13 11.24 6.05
C GLU A 177 9.47 11.61 4.60
N GLU A 178 10.50 12.43 4.41
CA GLU A 178 11.09 12.65 3.09
C GLU A 178 11.84 11.39 2.58
N PRO A 179 11.86 11.15 1.27
CA PRO A 179 11.27 11.94 0.20
C PRO A 179 9.83 11.51 -0.14
N GLU A 180 9.09 12.36 -0.87
CA GLU A 180 7.92 11.88 -1.63
C GLU A 180 8.37 10.88 -2.71
N VAL A 181 7.56 9.85 -2.95
CA VAL A 181 7.83 8.74 -3.90
C VAL A 181 6.70 8.64 -4.92
N PRO A 182 6.66 9.53 -5.93
CA PRO A 182 5.63 9.47 -6.96
C PRO A 182 5.70 8.18 -7.77
N ASN A 183 4.54 7.65 -8.16
CA ASN A 183 4.42 6.50 -9.05
C ASN A 183 4.48 6.88 -10.54
N TYR A 184 4.85 8.11 -10.83
CA TYR A 184 5.03 8.67 -12.17
C TYR A 184 6.23 9.61 -12.18
N GLY A 185 6.93 9.69 -13.31
CA GLY A 185 8.10 10.56 -13.39
C GLY A 185 8.97 10.30 -14.60
N ARG A 186 10.16 10.93 -14.58
CA ARG A 186 11.17 10.80 -15.61
C ARG A 186 12.41 10.09 -15.08
N PRO A 187 13.00 9.16 -15.83
CA PRO A 187 14.23 8.49 -15.42
C PRO A 187 15.34 9.53 -15.20
N GLY A 188 16.22 9.24 -14.24
CA GLY A 188 17.36 10.09 -13.91
C GLY A 188 17.00 11.39 -13.16
N CYS A 189 15.75 11.57 -12.70
CA CYS A 189 15.28 12.75 -11.97
C CYS A 189 15.02 12.45 -10.49
N GLY A 190 14.89 13.51 -9.70
CA GLY A 190 14.57 13.41 -8.26
C GLY A 190 15.77 13.11 -7.37
N PRO A 191 15.53 12.84 -6.08
CA PRO A 191 16.56 12.52 -5.10
C PRO A 191 17.43 11.34 -5.52
N LEU A 192 18.71 11.41 -5.15
CA LEU A 192 19.63 10.27 -5.30
C LEU A 192 19.30 9.24 -4.22
N LEU A 193 19.14 7.99 -4.64
CA LEU A 193 18.93 6.87 -3.71
C LEU A 193 20.24 6.52 -3.02
N ARG A 194 20.19 6.42 -1.70
CA ARG A 194 21.35 6.14 -0.85
C ARG A 194 21.03 4.99 0.11
N SER A 195 22.04 4.20 0.41
CA SER A 195 21.93 3.16 1.45
C SER A 195 21.42 3.75 2.77
N GLY A 196 20.52 3.04 3.44
CA GLY A 196 19.84 3.49 4.66
C GLY A 196 18.57 4.30 4.42
N MET A 197 18.22 4.69 3.18
CA MET A 197 16.90 5.24 2.90
C MET A 197 15.84 4.14 3.02
N CYS A 198 14.77 4.43 3.77
CA CYS A 198 13.58 3.58 3.83
C CYS A 198 12.40 4.35 3.23
N ILE A 199 11.71 3.72 2.27
CA ILE A 199 10.62 4.33 1.51
C ILE A 199 9.48 3.34 1.29
N CYS A 200 8.26 3.86 1.21
CA CYS A 200 7.08 3.18 0.74
C CYS A 200 6.92 3.41 -0.77
N ILE A 201 6.81 2.33 -1.53
CA ILE A 201 6.47 2.34 -2.96
C ILE A 201 5.07 1.77 -3.06
N GLU A 202 4.12 2.59 -3.51
CA GLU A 202 2.69 2.33 -3.38
C GLU A 202 1.90 2.70 -4.64
N PRO A 203 2.05 2.00 -5.76
CA PRO A 203 1.29 2.30 -6.96
C PRO A 203 -0.22 2.24 -6.73
N MET A 204 -0.88 3.37 -7.02
CA MET A 204 -2.33 3.53 -7.09
C MET A 204 -2.72 3.64 -8.56
N ILE A 205 -3.37 2.60 -9.08
CA ILE A 205 -3.62 2.43 -10.51
C ILE A 205 -5.11 2.34 -10.79
N ASN A 206 -5.60 3.20 -11.68
CA ASN A 206 -7.00 3.26 -12.08
C ASN A 206 -7.24 2.48 -13.37
N MET A 207 -8.34 1.74 -13.43
CA MET A 207 -8.81 1.05 -14.64
C MET A 207 -9.17 2.02 -15.77
N GLY A 208 -9.51 3.26 -15.45
CA GLY A 208 -9.91 4.28 -16.40
C GLY A 208 -9.03 5.53 -16.35
N SER A 209 -9.64 6.68 -16.13
CA SER A 209 -8.95 7.97 -16.05
C SER A 209 -8.08 8.06 -14.81
N LYS A 210 -6.94 8.75 -14.92
CA LYS A 210 -6.06 9.06 -13.79
C LYS A 210 -6.67 10.00 -12.75
N ASN A 211 -7.75 10.73 -13.13
CA ASN A 211 -8.32 11.77 -12.29
C ASN A 211 -9.06 11.18 -11.08
N VAL A 212 -8.88 11.80 -9.94
CA VAL A 212 -9.53 11.43 -8.68
C VAL A 212 -10.46 12.54 -8.18
N ALA A 213 -11.26 12.20 -7.19
CA ALA A 213 -12.10 13.13 -6.45
C ALA A 213 -12.04 12.81 -4.97
N PHE A 214 -11.90 13.83 -4.14
CA PHE A 214 -11.92 13.74 -2.69
C PHE A 214 -13.36 13.76 -2.21
N GLU A 215 -13.73 12.83 -1.33
CA GLU A 215 -15.08 12.75 -0.77
C GLU A 215 -15.28 13.77 0.36
N LYS A 216 -16.54 14.00 0.73
CA LYS A 216 -16.91 14.99 1.76
C LYS A 216 -16.51 14.58 3.18
N ASP A 217 -16.12 13.33 3.38
CA ASP A 217 -15.63 12.82 4.67
C ASP A 217 -14.22 13.34 5.03
N GLY A 218 -13.57 14.04 4.08
CA GLY A 218 -12.25 14.64 4.25
C GLY A 218 -11.08 13.69 4.04
N TRP A 219 -11.33 12.38 3.78
CA TRP A 219 -10.30 11.35 3.65
C TRP A 219 -10.40 10.55 2.35
N THR A 220 -11.56 9.94 2.11
CA THR A 220 -11.73 8.99 1.01
C THR A 220 -11.45 9.63 -0.34
N VAL A 221 -10.53 9.03 -1.09
CA VAL A 221 -10.22 9.40 -2.46
C VAL A 221 -10.79 8.33 -3.40
N ARG A 222 -11.53 8.75 -4.42
CA ARG A 222 -12.08 7.84 -5.43
C ARG A 222 -11.75 8.27 -6.84
N THR A 223 -11.84 7.32 -7.77
CA THR A 223 -11.75 7.59 -9.21
C THR A 223 -12.87 8.51 -9.65
N LYS A 224 -12.56 9.50 -10.50
CA LYS A 224 -13.57 10.46 -10.99
C LYS A 224 -14.60 9.80 -11.91
N ASP A 225 -14.16 8.81 -12.69
CA ASP A 225 -15.01 8.05 -13.62
C ASP A 225 -15.73 6.85 -12.96
N ARG A 226 -15.50 6.62 -11.67
CA ARG A 226 -16.09 5.54 -10.85
C ARG A 226 -15.73 4.12 -11.27
N LYS A 227 -14.68 3.94 -12.09
CA LYS A 227 -14.12 2.62 -12.38
C LYS A 227 -13.24 2.14 -11.22
N CYS A 228 -12.91 0.84 -11.19
CA CYS A 228 -12.07 0.27 -10.15
C CYS A 228 -10.67 0.89 -10.13
N SER A 229 -10.10 0.94 -8.94
CA SER A 229 -8.71 1.24 -8.65
C SER A 229 -8.08 0.07 -7.89
N ALA A 230 -6.76 -0.07 -7.97
CA ALA A 230 -5.98 -1.01 -7.18
C ALA A 230 -4.82 -0.28 -6.50
N HIS A 231 -4.50 -0.72 -5.29
CA HIS A 231 -3.41 -0.21 -4.48
C HIS A 231 -2.62 -1.38 -3.89
N PHE A 232 -1.33 -1.40 -4.14
CA PHE A 232 -0.38 -2.34 -3.53
C PHE A 232 0.81 -1.55 -3.03
N GLU A 233 1.38 -1.96 -1.90
CA GLU A 233 2.46 -1.22 -1.27
C GLU A 233 3.45 -2.15 -0.60
N HIS A 234 4.72 -1.80 -0.74
CA HIS A 234 5.81 -2.32 0.09
C HIS A 234 6.67 -1.21 0.67
N CYS A 235 6.98 -1.35 1.96
CA CYS A 235 8.09 -0.64 2.59
C CYS A 235 9.41 -1.35 2.26
N ILE A 236 10.39 -0.59 1.77
CA ILE A 236 11.71 -1.12 1.40
C ILE A 236 12.84 -0.30 2.04
N ALA A 237 13.99 -0.92 2.21
CA ALA A 237 15.26 -0.25 2.50
C ALA A 237 16.19 -0.30 1.29
N ILE A 238 16.81 0.82 0.95
CA ILE A 238 17.89 0.88 -0.05
C ILE A 238 19.16 0.35 0.61
N ARG A 239 19.80 -0.63 -0.03
CA ARG A 239 21.04 -1.26 0.44
C ARG A 239 22.07 -1.30 -0.70
N PRO A 240 23.38 -1.43 -0.39
CA PRO A 240 24.42 -1.53 -1.42
C PRO A 240 24.20 -2.73 -2.34
N GLU A 241 23.65 -3.84 -1.82
CA GLU A 241 23.41 -5.08 -2.56
C GLU A 241 22.11 -5.02 -3.39
N GLY A 242 21.32 -3.97 -3.24
CA GLY A 242 20.01 -3.79 -3.87
C GLY A 242 18.90 -3.53 -2.87
N PRO A 243 17.65 -3.30 -3.33
CA PRO A 243 16.52 -3.04 -2.47
C PRO A 243 16.18 -4.24 -1.59
N GLN A 244 15.95 -3.99 -0.31
CA GLN A 244 15.51 -4.98 0.66
C GLN A 244 14.07 -4.71 1.05
N ILE A 245 13.14 -5.60 0.69
CA ILE A 245 11.73 -5.49 1.08
C ILE A 245 11.61 -5.80 2.57
N LEU A 246 10.98 -4.90 3.33
CA LEU A 246 10.79 -5.03 4.78
C LEU A 246 9.41 -5.61 5.12
N SER A 247 8.35 -5.24 4.38
CA SER A 247 7.01 -5.84 4.48
C SER A 247 6.95 -7.18 3.75
N SER A 248 5.87 -7.95 3.92
CA SER A 248 5.73 -9.23 3.24
C SER A 248 4.28 -9.51 2.88
N PHE A 249 4.05 -10.03 1.68
CA PHE A 249 2.76 -10.56 1.26
C PHE A 249 2.64 -12.08 1.50
N GLU A 250 3.70 -12.77 1.90
CA GLU A 250 3.70 -14.22 2.11
C GLU A 250 2.59 -14.67 3.07
N PHE A 251 2.41 -13.96 4.20
CA PHE A 251 1.40 -14.31 5.21
C PHE A 251 -0.04 -14.30 4.67
N LEU A 252 -0.36 -13.35 3.79
CA LEU A 252 -1.69 -13.28 3.19
C LEU A 252 -1.83 -14.19 1.99
N GLU A 253 -0.77 -14.40 1.21
CA GLU A 253 -0.78 -15.27 0.03
C GLU A 253 -0.88 -16.74 0.43
N GLU A 254 -0.30 -17.15 1.56
CA GLU A 254 -0.51 -18.49 2.15
C GLU A 254 -1.99 -18.73 2.48
N VAL A 255 -2.70 -17.72 3.01
CA VAL A 255 -4.13 -17.80 3.32
C VAL A 255 -4.97 -17.83 2.04
N LEU A 256 -4.64 -17.01 1.06
CA LEU A 256 -5.40 -16.87 -0.19
C LEU A 256 -5.15 -18.05 -1.15
N GLY A 257 -3.98 -18.69 -1.10
CA GLY A 257 -3.61 -19.79 -1.98
C GLY A 257 -3.76 -19.40 -3.46
N ASN A 258 -4.56 -20.16 -4.21
CA ASN A 258 -4.81 -19.90 -5.64
C ASN A 258 -5.61 -18.61 -5.91
N ASN A 259 -6.14 -17.94 -4.89
CA ASN A 259 -6.86 -16.66 -5.01
C ASN A 259 -5.95 -15.46 -4.80
N ALA A 260 -4.65 -15.67 -4.52
CA ALA A 260 -3.66 -14.60 -4.47
C ALA A 260 -3.49 -13.95 -5.86
N ILE A 261 -3.24 -12.62 -5.86
CA ILE A 261 -2.99 -11.86 -7.09
C ILE A 261 -1.49 -11.93 -7.43
#